data_d231b1a9546f7469a629776f3b70c4e6
#
_entry.id   d231b1a9546f7469a629776f3b70c4e6
#
_cell.length_a   1.000
_cell.length_b   1.000
_cell.length_c   1.000
_cell.angle_alpha   90.00
_cell.angle_beta   90.00
_cell.angle_gamma   90.00
#
_symmetry.space_group_name_H-M   'P 1'
#
loop_
_entity.id
_entity.type
_entity.pdbx_description
1 polymer ?
#
loop_
_entity_poly.entity_id
_entity_poly.type
_entity_poly.pdbx_seq_one_letter_code
_entity_poly.pdbx_strand_id
1 'polypeptide(L)'
;ASFTNMATLSYNGSQINSNVVTGELRDALTITKTAVSGGYRPGDTVTYVVTLSNTCTAALTGLTLTDDLGGYTAGGQTVYPLAYEAGTLHYYTGGTEQTAPAVTAGPPMTVTGVTAPAGGNVTLVYQARVTEFAPPGVEGEIRNTVTVSGGGLATPLTATATTAARLEPELTISKALSPAVVTGNGPLTY
;
A
#
# COMPACT_ATOMS: atom_id res chain seq x y z
N ALA A 1 -10.12 -20.85 -6.71
CA ALA A 1 -10.84 -21.29 -7.91
C ALA A 1 -10.63 -22.77 -8.12
N SER A 2 -11.61 -23.49 -8.71
CA SER A 2 -11.50 -24.91 -9.05
C SER A 2 -11.60 -25.07 -10.56
N PHE A 3 -10.95 -26.10 -11.11
CA PHE A 3 -11.08 -26.53 -12.49
C PHE A 3 -11.35 -28.01 -12.54
N THR A 4 -12.05 -28.46 -13.58
CA THR A 4 -12.35 -29.86 -13.82
C THR A 4 -11.70 -30.30 -15.13
N ASN A 5 -11.23 -31.54 -15.16
CA ASN A 5 -10.71 -32.18 -16.36
C ASN A 5 -11.32 -33.58 -16.53
N MET A 6 -11.70 -33.90 -17.76
CA MET A 6 -12.28 -35.19 -18.16
C MET A 6 -11.73 -35.56 -19.55
N ALA A 7 -11.34 -36.80 -19.73
CA ALA A 7 -10.98 -37.33 -21.05
C ALA A 7 -12.16 -38.06 -21.68
N THR A 8 -12.31 -37.95 -23.02
CA THR A 8 -13.30 -38.67 -23.79
C THR A 8 -12.62 -39.56 -24.84
N LEU A 9 -12.97 -40.83 -24.88
CA LEU A 9 -12.54 -41.77 -25.89
C LEU A 9 -13.72 -42.02 -26.82
N SER A 10 -13.51 -41.79 -28.13
CA SER A 10 -14.48 -42.09 -29.17
C SER A 10 -14.00 -43.26 -30.04
N TYR A 11 -14.78 -44.29 -30.18
CA TYR A 11 -14.50 -45.44 -31.03
C TYR A 11 -15.75 -46.00 -31.65
N ASN A 12 -15.76 -46.21 -32.96
CA ASN A 12 -16.87 -46.82 -33.74
C ASN A 12 -18.26 -46.20 -33.47
N GLY A 13 -18.32 -44.87 -33.29
CA GLY A 13 -19.57 -44.16 -33.02
C GLY A 13 -20.02 -44.20 -31.54
N SER A 14 -19.27 -44.85 -30.69
CA SER A 14 -19.50 -44.88 -29.24
C SER A 14 -18.52 -43.94 -28.55
N GLN A 15 -18.98 -43.27 -27.50
CA GLN A 15 -18.15 -42.41 -26.62
C GLN A 15 -18.14 -42.96 -25.20
N ILE A 16 -16.95 -42.98 -24.60
CA ILE A 16 -16.72 -43.30 -23.19
C ILE A 16 -15.98 -42.15 -22.55
N ASN A 17 -16.53 -41.63 -21.47
CA ASN A 17 -15.91 -40.56 -20.69
C ASN A 17 -15.18 -41.15 -19.48
N SER A 18 -14.00 -40.59 -19.16
CA SER A 18 -13.34 -40.87 -17.88
C SER A 18 -14.13 -40.26 -16.70
N ASN A 19 -13.72 -40.59 -15.50
CA ASN A 19 -14.13 -39.81 -14.33
C ASN A 19 -13.71 -38.37 -14.48
N VAL A 20 -14.44 -37.44 -13.85
CA VAL A 20 -14.07 -36.03 -13.72
C VAL A 20 -13.05 -35.92 -12.58
N VAL A 21 -11.91 -35.28 -12.86
CA VAL A 21 -10.92 -34.90 -11.84
C VAL A 21 -11.08 -33.42 -11.57
N THR A 22 -11.19 -33.04 -10.31
CA THR A 22 -11.27 -31.66 -9.87
C THR A 22 -9.93 -31.24 -9.28
N GLY A 23 -9.33 -30.17 -9.80
CA GLY A 23 -8.17 -29.50 -9.22
C GLY A 23 -8.60 -28.20 -8.55
N GLU A 24 -8.02 -27.85 -7.41
CA GLU A 24 -8.21 -26.56 -6.76
C GLU A 24 -7.02 -25.67 -7.03
N LEU A 25 -7.31 -24.47 -7.56
CA LEU A 25 -6.32 -23.40 -7.61
C LEU A 25 -6.31 -22.74 -6.22
N ARG A 26 -5.26 -22.95 -5.44
CA ARG A 26 -5.04 -22.24 -4.19
C ARG A 26 -4.30 -20.95 -4.48
N ASP A 27 -4.65 -19.89 -3.74
CA ASP A 27 -3.87 -18.66 -3.77
C ASP A 27 -2.48 -18.96 -3.20
N ALA A 28 -1.52 -18.99 -4.11
CA ALA A 28 -0.15 -19.39 -3.82
C ALA A 28 0.62 -18.29 -3.07
N LEU A 29 0.19 -17.05 -3.24
CA LEU A 29 0.81 -15.86 -2.70
C LEU A 29 -0.21 -15.06 -1.90
N THR A 30 0.20 -14.57 -0.74
CA THR A 30 -0.56 -13.57 0.02
C THR A 30 0.27 -12.30 0.15
N ILE A 31 -0.41 -11.16 0.27
CA ILE A 31 0.22 -9.86 0.43
C ILE A 31 -0.39 -9.14 1.63
N THR A 32 0.46 -8.46 2.40
CA THR A 32 0.05 -7.50 3.42
C THR A 32 0.80 -6.19 3.24
N LYS A 33 0.17 -5.08 3.59
CA LYS A 33 0.80 -3.75 3.64
C LYS A 33 0.39 -3.05 4.93
N THR A 34 1.35 -2.49 5.63
CA THR A 34 1.13 -1.73 6.86
C THR A 34 1.90 -0.42 6.81
N ALA A 35 1.35 0.62 7.45
CA ALA A 35 2.02 1.87 7.70
C ALA A 35 2.52 1.90 9.15
N VAL A 36 3.80 2.19 9.34
CA VAL A 36 4.40 2.37 10.67
C VAL A 36 4.34 3.87 11.00
N SER A 37 3.16 4.32 11.41
CA SER A 37 2.90 5.72 11.76
C SER A 37 1.70 5.83 12.67
N GLY A 38 1.74 6.74 13.64
CA GLY A 38 0.59 7.12 14.49
C GLY A 38 -0.32 8.18 13.86
N GLY A 39 -0.20 8.42 12.56
CA GLY A 39 -0.88 9.46 11.79
C GLY A 39 0.10 10.31 11.00
N TYR A 40 -0.40 11.23 10.16
CA TYR A 40 0.44 12.08 9.30
C TYR A 40 0.11 13.57 9.40
N ARG A 41 1.10 14.40 9.01
CA ARG A 41 1.00 15.82 8.65
C ARG A 41 1.72 16.03 7.31
N PRO A 42 1.41 17.05 6.55
CA PRO A 42 2.21 17.42 5.39
C PRO A 42 3.69 17.59 5.76
N GLY A 43 4.57 16.97 5.00
CA GLY A 43 6.02 16.97 5.26
C GLY A 43 6.54 15.84 6.15
N ASP A 44 5.67 15.09 6.83
CA ASP A 44 6.07 13.89 7.59
C ASP A 44 6.53 12.77 6.64
N THR A 45 7.33 11.85 7.18
CA THR A 45 7.70 10.60 6.50
C THR A 45 6.91 9.44 7.11
N VAL A 46 6.29 8.62 6.25
CA VAL A 46 5.60 7.39 6.62
C VAL A 46 6.42 6.21 6.13
N THR A 47 6.71 5.26 7.03
CA THR A 47 7.36 4.01 6.66
C THR A 47 6.29 2.97 6.35
N TYR A 48 6.42 2.33 5.19
CA TYR A 48 5.56 1.22 4.77
C TYR A 48 6.30 -0.10 4.82
N VAL A 49 5.59 -1.14 5.26
CA VAL A 49 6.07 -2.52 5.27
C VAL A 49 5.12 -3.34 4.41
N VAL A 50 5.65 -3.95 3.36
CA VAL A 50 4.92 -4.87 2.48
C VAL A 50 5.52 -6.25 2.61
N THR A 51 4.70 -7.24 2.96
CA THR A 51 5.15 -8.64 3.07
C THR A 51 4.39 -9.51 2.08
N LEU A 52 5.13 -10.29 1.30
CA LEU A 52 4.63 -11.34 0.43
C LEU A 52 4.96 -12.69 1.06
N SER A 53 3.97 -13.57 1.22
CA SER A 53 4.18 -14.93 1.71
C SER A 53 3.77 -15.93 0.63
N ASN A 54 4.73 -16.72 0.18
CA ASN A 54 4.55 -17.75 -0.84
C ASN A 54 4.40 -19.11 -0.16
N THR A 55 3.25 -19.73 -0.29
CA THR A 55 2.96 -21.07 0.28
C THR A 55 3.21 -22.21 -0.71
N CYS A 56 3.63 -21.88 -1.95
CA CYS A 56 3.98 -22.90 -2.95
C CYS A 56 5.34 -23.56 -2.68
N THR A 57 5.51 -24.75 -3.22
CA THR A 57 6.77 -25.50 -3.24
C THR A 57 7.78 -24.96 -4.28
N ALA A 58 7.38 -24.00 -5.11
CA ALA A 58 8.21 -23.32 -6.09
C ALA A 58 8.33 -21.83 -5.76
N ALA A 59 9.48 -21.24 -6.06
CA ALA A 59 9.66 -19.80 -5.95
C ALA A 59 8.86 -19.07 -7.05
N LEU A 60 8.27 -17.91 -6.71
CA LEU A 60 7.64 -17.01 -7.65
C LEU A 60 8.64 -15.89 -7.99
N THR A 61 9.12 -15.86 -9.23
CA THR A 61 10.14 -14.91 -9.71
C THR A 61 9.54 -13.91 -10.68
N GLY A 62 10.18 -12.74 -10.82
CA GLY A 62 9.72 -11.71 -11.76
C GLY A 62 8.43 -11.04 -11.34
N LEU A 63 8.15 -10.98 -10.04
CA LEU A 63 7.04 -10.20 -9.50
C LEU A 63 7.33 -8.71 -9.64
N THR A 64 6.27 -7.96 -9.92
CA THR A 64 6.28 -6.49 -9.96
C THR A 64 5.31 -5.97 -8.92
N LEU A 65 5.77 -5.09 -8.05
CA LEU A 65 4.94 -4.36 -7.11
C LEU A 65 4.72 -2.95 -7.65
N THR A 66 3.46 -2.53 -7.70
CA THR A 66 3.06 -1.16 -8.07
C THR A 66 2.34 -0.53 -6.90
N ASP A 67 2.88 0.55 -6.37
CA ASP A 67 2.34 1.31 -5.25
C ASP A 67 1.69 2.58 -5.80
N ASP A 68 0.41 2.80 -5.50
CA ASP A 68 -0.35 3.94 -6.02
C ASP A 68 -0.02 5.27 -5.32
N LEU A 69 0.81 5.22 -4.24
CA LEU A 69 1.18 6.37 -3.42
C LEU A 69 -0.04 7.14 -2.89
N GLY A 70 -1.15 6.42 -2.70
CA GLY A 70 -2.41 6.96 -2.20
C GLY A 70 -3.12 7.89 -3.18
N GLY A 71 -2.84 7.79 -4.48
CA GLY A 71 -3.40 8.67 -5.51
C GLY A 71 -4.93 8.71 -5.48
N TYR A 72 -5.51 9.92 -5.54
CA TYR A 72 -6.95 10.13 -5.57
C TYR A 72 -7.32 11.29 -6.51
N THR A 73 -8.59 11.38 -6.86
CA THR A 73 -9.08 12.45 -7.77
C THR A 73 -9.55 13.66 -6.97
N ALA A 74 -8.96 14.82 -7.23
CA ALA A 74 -9.37 16.12 -6.70
C ALA A 74 -9.45 17.14 -7.85
N GLY A 75 -10.57 17.85 -7.95
CA GLY A 75 -10.79 18.83 -9.00
C GLY A 75 -10.67 18.29 -10.44
N GLY A 76 -10.96 16.99 -10.64
CA GLY A 76 -10.85 16.33 -11.95
C GLY A 76 -9.42 15.91 -12.34
N GLN A 77 -8.45 16.06 -11.44
CA GLN A 77 -7.07 15.62 -11.63
C GLN A 77 -6.67 14.59 -10.58
N THR A 78 -5.75 13.68 -10.93
CA THR A 78 -5.17 12.77 -9.96
C THR A 78 -4.07 13.50 -9.21
N VAL A 79 -4.17 13.52 -7.88
CA VAL A 79 -3.17 14.07 -6.97
C VAL A 79 -2.62 12.95 -6.08
N TYR A 80 -1.40 13.11 -5.60
CA TYR A 80 -0.70 12.07 -4.84
C TYR A 80 -0.30 12.62 -3.47
N PRO A 81 -0.92 12.11 -2.39
CA PRO A 81 -0.60 12.52 -1.02
C PRO A 81 0.76 12.02 -0.53
N LEU A 82 1.38 11.11 -1.27
CA LEU A 82 2.69 10.54 -0.94
C LEU A 82 3.65 10.67 -2.11
N ALA A 83 4.94 10.86 -1.79
CA ALA A 83 6.05 10.78 -2.73
C ALA A 83 7.09 9.80 -2.18
N TYR A 84 7.51 8.80 -2.97
CA TYR A 84 8.55 7.86 -2.57
C TYR A 84 9.87 8.56 -2.29
N GLU A 85 10.51 8.25 -1.15
CA GLU A 85 11.85 8.73 -0.83
C GLU A 85 12.90 7.79 -1.42
N ALA A 86 13.64 8.29 -2.42
CA ALA A 86 14.61 7.50 -3.16
C ALA A 86 15.71 6.95 -2.25
N GLY A 87 16.10 5.68 -2.48
CA GLY A 87 17.17 5.02 -1.70
C GLY A 87 16.72 4.46 -0.35
N THR A 88 15.44 4.54 0.00
CA THR A 88 14.91 4.04 1.29
C THR A 88 14.35 2.62 1.22
N LEU A 89 14.37 1.98 0.03
CA LEU A 89 13.90 0.61 -0.10
C LEU A 89 14.91 -0.37 0.49
N HIS A 90 14.47 -1.11 1.50
CA HIS A 90 15.13 -2.29 2.05
C HIS A 90 14.34 -3.54 1.66
N TYR A 91 15.05 -4.59 1.30
CA TYR A 91 14.49 -5.84 0.80
C TYR A 91 15.02 -7.03 1.59
N TYR A 92 14.13 -7.80 2.22
CA TYR A 92 14.46 -8.93 3.09
C TYR A 92 13.86 -10.22 2.55
N THR A 93 14.63 -11.29 2.58
CA THR A 93 14.18 -12.66 2.29
C THR A 93 14.45 -13.52 3.50
N GLY A 94 13.40 -14.14 4.07
CA GLY A 94 13.54 -14.96 5.28
C GLY A 94 14.18 -14.21 6.46
N GLY A 95 13.95 -12.91 6.58
CA GLY A 95 14.51 -12.04 7.61
C GLY A 95 15.94 -11.54 7.35
N THR A 96 16.59 -11.97 6.26
CA THR A 96 17.93 -11.52 5.88
C THR A 96 17.85 -10.46 4.80
N GLU A 97 18.52 -9.32 4.98
CA GLU A 97 18.58 -8.25 4.00
C GLU A 97 19.32 -8.70 2.74
N GLN A 98 18.78 -8.34 1.59
CA GLN A 98 19.30 -8.63 0.26
C GLN A 98 19.48 -7.32 -0.50
N THR A 99 20.16 -7.40 -1.64
CA THR A 99 20.24 -6.26 -2.58
C THR A 99 18.83 -5.87 -3.03
N ALA A 100 18.49 -4.59 -2.86
CA ALA A 100 17.18 -4.09 -3.26
C ALA A 100 16.95 -4.24 -4.78
N PRO A 101 15.75 -4.67 -5.19
CA PRO A 101 15.36 -4.71 -6.60
C PRO A 101 15.31 -3.30 -7.22
N ALA A 102 15.19 -3.25 -8.55
CA ALA A 102 15.08 -1.97 -9.26
C ALA A 102 13.77 -1.24 -8.90
N VAL A 103 13.89 0.06 -8.61
CA VAL A 103 12.79 0.95 -8.22
C VAL A 103 12.64 2.08 -9.22
N THR A 104 11.41 2.32 -9.66
CA THR A 104 11.00 3.55 -10.34
C THR A 104 10.14 4.36 -9.36
N ALA A 105 10.57 5.58 -9.06
CA ALA A 105 9.96 6.39 -7.99
C ALA A 105 8.48 6.75 -8.24
N GLY A 106 8.10 6.87 -9.50
CA GLY A 106 6.69 7.17 -9.86
C GLY A 106 6.26 8.61 -9.77
N PRO A 107 4.99 8.95 -9.54
CA PRO A 107 3.83 8.07 -9.26
C PRO A 107 3.25 7.36 -10.50
N PRO A 108 2.80 6.10 -10.40
CA PRO A 108 2.95 5.22 -9.25
C PRO A 108 4.40 4.73 -9.09
N MET A 109 4.80 4.41 -7.84
CA MET A 109 6.08 3.76 -7.59
C MET A 109 6.03 2.31 -8.03
N THR A 110 7.09 1.81 -8.70
CA THR A 110 7.19 0.40 -9.10
C THR A 110 8.49 -0.23 -8.63
N VAL A 111 8.40 -1.49 -8.17
CA VAL A 111 9.55 -2.33 -7.81
C VAL A 111 9.48 -3.58 -8.66
N THR A 112 10.51 -3.83 -9.47
CA THR A 112 10.53 -4.93 -10.45
C THR A 112 11.58 -5.98 -10.11
N GLY A 113 11.31 -7.24 -10.49
CA GLY A 113 12.25 -8.35 -10.28
C GLY A 113 12.20 -8.94 -8.87
N VAL A 114 11.12 -8.74 -8.14
CA VAL A 114 10.93 -9.31 -6.79
C VAL A 114 10.75 -10.82 -6.91
N THR A 115 11.36 -11.55 -5.98
CA THR A 115 11.28 -13.02 -5.91
C THR A 115 10.77 -13.43 -4.53
N ALA A 116 9.65 -14.14 -4.49
CA ALA A 116 9.13 -14.78 -3.28
C ALA A 116 9.61 -16.24 -3.25
N PRO A 117 10.46 -16.64 -2.28
CA PRO A 117 11.02 -17.98 -2.23
C PRO A 117 9.94 -19.03 -1.96
N ALA A 118 10.21 -20.27 -2.35
CA ALA A 118 9.33 -21.41 -2.10
C ALA A 118 9.08 -21.59 -0.60
N GLY A 119 7.81 -21.64 -0.17
CA GLY A 119 7.43 -21.82 1.22
C GLY A 119 7.94 -20.72 2.17
N GLY A 120 8.33 -19.56 1.61
CA GLY A 120 8.95 -18.48 2.36
C GLY A 120 8.26 -17.12 2.17
N ASN A 121 8.89 -16.11 2.76
CA ASN A 121 8.41 -14.73 2.67
C ASN A 121 9.48 -13.77 2.16
N VAL A 122 9.01 -12.65 1.65
CA VAL A 122 9.82 -11.50 1.33
C VAL A 122 9.16 -10.25 1.92
N THR A 123 9.97 -9.36 2.48
CA THR A 123 9.50 -8.11 3.07
C THR A 123 10.23 -6.94 2.43
N LEU A 124 9.46 -5.95 1.99
CA LEU A 124 9.94 -4.67 1.51
C LEU A 124 9.59 -3.60 2.54
N VAL A 125 10.58 -2.80 2.90
CA VAL A 125 10.40 -1.64 3.79
C VAL A 125 10.86 -0.41 3.04
N TYR A 126 10.04 0.62 2.95
CA TYR A 126 10.39 1.87 2.26
C TYR A 126 9.70 3.07 2.92
N GLN A 127 10.19 4.25 2.59
CA GLN A 127 9.68 5.50 3.10
C GLN A 127 9.01 6.32 1.99
N ALA A 128 7.93 7.00 2.37
CA ALA A 128 7.24 7.97 1.53
C ALA A 128 6.97 9.25 2.32
N ARG A 129 7.28 10.39 1.71
CA ARG A 129 7.02 11.71 2.27
C ARG A 129 5.59 12.12 2.00
N VAL A 130 4.93 12.66 3.00
CA VAL A 130 3.60 13.22 2.90
C VAL A 130 3.67 14.59 2.19
N THR A 131 2.91 14.75 1.11
CA THR A 131 2.86 15.98 0.30
C THR A 131 1.76 16.92 0.80
N GLU A 132 1.70 18.12 0.22
CA GLU A 132 0.62 19.09 0.43
C GLU A 132 -0.75 18.61 -0.05
N PHE A 133 -0.80 17.55 -0.86
CA PHE A 133 -2.05 16.94 -1.34
C PHE A 133 -2.63 15.91 -0.38
N ALA A 134 -2.02 15.71 0.80
CA ALA A 134 -2.58 14.82 1.81
C ALA A 134 -3.89 15.38 2.38
N PRO A 135 -4.97 14.57 2.44
CA PRO A 135 -6.27 15.02 2.94
C PRO A 135 -6.17 15.57 4.37
N PRO A 136 -6.60 16.82 4.64
CA PRO A 136 -6.50 17.41 5.97
C PRO A 136 -7.71 17.10 6.85
N GLY A 137 -7.58 17.40 8.15
CA GLY A 137 -8.68 17.39 9.13
C GLY A 137 -8.98 16.02 9.73
N VAL A 138 -10.00 15.99 10.59
CA VAL A 138 -10.37 14.82 11.43
C VAL A 138 -10.75 13.58 10.61
N GLU A 139 -11.30 13.77 9.43
CA GLU A 139 -11.69 12.70 8.50
C GLU A 139 -10.62 12.43 7.44
N GLY A 140 -9.49 13.15 7.51
CA GLY A 140 -8.40 12.99 6.55
C GLY A 140 -7.73 11.64 6.69
N GLU A 141 -7.64 10.87 5.59
CA GLU A 141 -6.89 9.62 5.55
C GLU A 141 -6.17 9.44 4.22
N ILE A 142 -5.00 8.83 4.28
CA ILE A 142 -4.27 8.35 3.11
C ILE A 142 -4.49 6.84 3.01
N ARG A 143 -5.05 6.39 1.89
CA ARG A 143 -5.24 4.98 1.55
C ARG A 143 -4.21 4.63 0.49
N ASN A 144 -3.14 3.99 0.91
CA ASN A 144 -2.02 3.64 0.03
C ASN A 144 -2.07 2.15 -0.32
N THR A 145 -2.27 1.84 -1.61
CA THR A 145 -2.49 0.47 -2.10
C THR A 145 -1.29 0.01 -2.93
N VAL A 146 -0.78 -1.17 -2.60
CA VAL A 146 0.18 -1.89 -3.43
C VAL A 146 -0.51 -3.01 -4.20
N THR A 147 -0.17 -3.13 -5.48
CA THR A 147 -0.62 -4.21 -6.37
C THR A 147 0.59 -5.06 -6.76
N VAL A 148 0.47 -6.38 -6.62
CA VAL A 148 1.48 -7.34 -7.07
C VAL A 148 0.99 -8.06 -8.30
N SER A 149 1.81 -8.10 -9.34
CA SER A 149 1.53 -8.76 -10.62
C SER A 149 2.76 -9.50 -11.14
N GLY A 150 2.61 -10.25 -12.22
CA GLY A 150 3.70 -11.05 -12.79
C GLY A 150 3.94 -12.37 -12.06
N GLY A 151 5.12 -12.96 -12.22
CA GLY A 151 5.51 -14.20 -11.55
C GLY A 151 4.61 -15.42 -11.82
N GLY A 152 3.79 -15.41 -12.89
CA GLY A 152 2.82 -16.46 -13.18
C GLY A 152 1.50 -16.35 -12.39
N LEU A 153 1.26 -15.25 -11.70
CA LEU A 153 -0.03 -15.00 -11.03
C LEU A 153 -1.15 -14.86 -12.07
N ALA A 154 -2.25 -15.59 -11.86
CA ALA A 154 -3.42 -15.52 -12.74
C ALA A 154 -4.16 -14.18 -12.61
N THR A 155 -4.14 -13.59 -11.42
CA THR A 155 -4.75 -12.27 -11.12
C THR A 155 -3.81 -11.49 -10.20
N PRO A 156 -3.73 -10.16 -10.36
CA PRO A 156 -2.99 -9.32 -9.43
C PRO A 156 -3.57 -9.40 -8.01
N LEU A 157 -2.69 -9.29 -7.01
CA LEU A 157 -3.05 -9.22 -5.60
C LEU A 157 -2.86 -7.80 -5.09
N THR A 158 -3.70 -7.36 -4.17
CA THR A 158 -3.64 -6.00 -3.61
C THR A 158 -3.64 -6.02 -2.10
N ALA A 159 -2.96 -5.04 -1.50
CA ALA A 159 -3.05 -4.74 -0.07
C ALA A 159 -3.02 -3.23 0.14
N THR A 160 -3.82 -2.74 1.07
CA THR A 160 -3.95 -1.31 1.36
C THR A 160 -3.57 -1.03 2.82
N ALA A 161 -2.76 -0.02 3.04
CA ALA A 161 -2.52 0.57 4.35
C ALA A 161 -3.23 1.92 4.43
N THR A 162 -3.91 2.16 5.54
CA THR A 162 -4.61 3.43 5.81
C THR A 162 -3.90 4.17 6.94
N THR A 163 -3.65 5.46 6.75
CA THR A 163 -3.03 6.34 7.75
C THR A 163 -3.90 7.57 7.91
N ALA A 164 -4.34 7.87 9.14
CA ALA A 164 -5.18 9.02 9.44
C ALA A 164 -4.36 10.30 9.60
N ALA A 165 -4.97 11.45 9.31
CA ALA A 165 -4.37 12.75 9.61
C ALA A 165 -4.25 12.94 11.13
N ARG A 166 -3.15 13.54 11.58
CA ARG A 166 -3.01 13.98 12.97
C ARG A 166 -3.77 15.28 13.16
N LEU A 167 -4.54 15.34 14.23
CA LEU A 167 -5.17 16.58 14.65
C LEU A 167 -4.11 17.53 15.17
N GLU A 168 -4.13 18.77 14.68
CA GLU A 168 -3.37 19.86 15.29
C GLU A 168 -4.15 20.33 16.53
N PRO A 169 -3.48 20.57 17.65
CA PRO A 169 -4.12 21.25 18.78
C PRO A 169 -4.52 22.66 18.32
N GLU A 170 -5.80 22.99 18.41
CA GLU A 170 -6.29 24.33 18.14
C GLU A 170 -5.95 25.24 19.33
N LEU A 171 -5.04 26.19 19.09
CA LEU A 171 -4.68 27.22 20.05
C LEU A 171 -5.55 28.45 19.75
N THR A 172 -6.44 28.80 20.69
CA THR A 172 -7.17 30.04 20.65
C THR A 172 -6.62 31.02 21.68
N ILE A 173 -6.42 32.26 21.26
CA ILE A 173 -6.07 33.38 22.14
C ILE A 173 -7.16 34.44 22.05
N SER A 174 -7.63 34.91 23.18
CA SER A 174 -8.56 36.05 23.25
C SER A 174 -7.96 37.17 24.08
N LYS A 175 -8.18 38.40 23.65
CA LYS A 175 -7.80 39.60 24.39
C LYS A 175 -9.07 40.46 24.59
N ALA A 176 -9.32 40.83 25.80
CA ALA A 176 -10.41 41.76 26.13
C ALA A 176 -9.84 43.02 26.79
N LEU A 177 -10.47 44.12 26.52
CA LEU A 177 -10.17 45.41 27.16
C LEU A 177 -11.15 45.63 28.30
N SER A 178 -10.65 45.96 29.50
CA SER A 178 -11.46 46.37 30.63
C SER A 178 -10.94 47.68 31.20
N PRO A 179 -11.76 48.74 31.24
CA PRO A 179 -13.15 48.85 30.74
C PRO A 179 -13.23 48.84 29.21
N ALA A 180 -14.35 48.34 28.67
CA ALA A 180 -14.62 48.32 27.23
C ALA A 180 -14.75 49.74 26.58
N VAL A 181 -15.07 50.74 27.42
CA VAL A 181 -15.13 52.14 27.02
C VAL A 181 -14.15 52.92 27.91
N VAL A 182 -13.24 53.63 27.25
CA VAL A 182 -12.24 54.50 27.91
C VAL A 182 -12.71 55.92 27.81
N THR A 183 -13.03 56.55 28.96
CA THR A 183 -13.56 57.91 29.07
C THR A 183 -12.52 58.95 29.52
N GLY A 184 -11.28 58.51 29.75
CA GLY A 184 -10.18 59.39 30.20
C GLY A 184 -8.86 58.67 30.29
N ASN A 185 -7.81 59.39 30.76
CA ASN A 185 -6.50 58.80 30.98
C ASN A 185 -6.52 57.98 32.25
N GLY A 186 -6.34 56.66 32.18
CA GLY A 186 -6.29 55.73 33.30
C GLY A 186 -5.63 54.41 32.94
N PRO A 187 -5.39 53.53 33.93
CA PRO A 187 -4.83 52.21 33.65
C PRO A 187 -5.84 51.34 32.91
N LEU A 188 -5.37 50.59 31.93
CA LEU A 188 -6.13 49.57 31.22
C LEU A 188 -5.60 48.19 31.58
N THR A 189 -6.54 47.26 31.79
CA THR A 189 -6.22 45.85 32.07
C THR A 189 -6.53 45.03 30.83
N TYR A 190 -5.59 44.18 30.45
CA TYR A 190 -5.71 43.28 29.26
C TYR A 190 -5.73 41.86 29.72
#